data_f8fe702159a9307d2f9ddbe29c584953
#
_entry.id   f8fe702159a9307d2f9ddbe29c584953
#
_cell.length_a   1.000
_cell.length_b   1.000
_cell.length_c   1.000
_cell.angle_alpha   90.00
_cell.angle_beta   90.00
_cell.angle_gamma   90.00
#
_symmetry.space_group_name_H-M   'P 1'
#
loop_
_entity.id
_entity.type
_entity.pdbx_description
1 polymer ?
#
loop_
_entity_poly.entity_id
_entity_poly.type
_entity_poly.pdbx_seq_one_letter_code
_entity_poly.pdbx_strand_id
1 'polypeptide(L)'
;QLGYQPETSKLASEVMKGFGAFLAELDAIKEGDGTLLDNTLVMAFSDTGYAKIHSIDNIPMFLCGRAGGRHKAGQHIAGKGDAVTRVSLTAMQIVGAPVGEFGAGSMKTSNPINEVMA
;
A
#
# COMPACT_ATOMS: atom_id res chain seq x y z
N GLN A 1 -10.64 2.92 -27.91
CA GLN A 1 -9.20 2.74 -27.86
C GLN A 1 -8.72 2.70 -26.41
N LEU A 2 -8.11 1.59 -26.00
CA LEU A 2 -7.45 1.44 -24.69
C LEU A 2 -6.12 2.20 -24.76
N GLY A 3 -6.17 3.50 -24.62
CA GLY A 3 -5.01 4.33 -24.80
C GLY A 3 -4.75 5.22 -23.58
N TYR A 4 -3.63 5.91 -23.62
CA TYR A 4 -3.25 6.92 -22.66
C TYR A 4 -4.35 7.97 -22.48
N GLN A 5 -4.71 8.27 -21.24
CA GLN A 5 -5.72 9.24 -20.86
C GLN A 5 -5.06 10.42 -20.14
N PRO A 6 -4.66 11.49 -20.87
CA PRO A 6 -3.85 12.56 -20.30
C PRO A 6 -4.52 13.28 -19.14
N GLU A 7 -5.82 13.51 -19.19
CA GLU A 7 -6.55 14.17 -18.10
C GLU A 7 -6.59 13.32 -16.84
N THR A 8 -6.91 12.02 -17.00
CA THR A 8 -6.92 11.07 -15.89
C THR A 8 -5.51 10.92 -15.28
N SER A 9 -4.49 10.85 -16.12
CA SER A 9 -3.10 10.78 -15.65
C SER A 9 -2.68 12.02 -14.89
N LYS A 10 -3.14 13.19 -15.31
CA LYS A 10 -2.91 14.45 -14.60
C LYS A 10 -3.59 14.43 -13.23
N LEU A 11 -4.84 14.00 -13.15
CA LEU A 11 -5.58 13.89 -11.89
C LEU A 11 -4.91 12.88 -10.94
N ALA A 12 -4.48 11.73 -11.44
CA ALA A 12 -3.75 10.74 -10.65
C ALA A 12 -2.45 11.34 -10.07
N SER A 13 -1.74 12.15 -10.86
CA SER A 13 -0.55 12.86 -10.39
C SER A 13 -0.87 13.85 -9.26
N GLU A 14 -1.97 14.59 -9.36
CA GLU A 14 -2.39 15.50 -8.28
C GLU A 14 -2.81 14.75 -7.01
N VAL A 15 -3.49 13.62 -7.14
CA VAL A 15 -3.81 12.75 -6.00
C VAL A 15 -2.53 12.26 -5.33
N MET A 16 -1.52 11.86 -6.09
CA MET A 16 -0.23 11.42 -5.54
C MET A 16 0.54 12.55 -4.85
N LYS A 17 0.44 13.78 -5.34
CA LYS A 17 0.98 14.96 -4.63
C LYS A 17 0.29 15.16 -3.29
N GLY A 18 -1.04 15.06 -3.24
CA GLY A 18 -1.81 15.13 -1.99
C GLY A 18 -1.42 14.02 -1.01
N PHE A 19 -1.23 12.80 -1.51
CA PHE A 19 -0.75 11.69 -0.70
C PHE A 19 0.66 11.95 -0.15
N GLY A 20 1.57 12.47 -0.98
CA GLY A 20 2.92 12.85 -0.54
C GLY A 20 2.89 13.95 0.53
N ALA A 21 2.02 14.95 0.40
CA ALA A 21 1.83 15.99 1.40
C ALA A 21 1.32 15.41 2.73
N PHE A 22 0.39 14.47 2.69
CA PHE A 22 -0.10 13.77 3.87
C PHE A 22 1.03 13.02 4.60
N LEU A 23 1.87 12.29 3.86
CA LEU A 23 3.03 11.60 4.46
C LEU A 23 4.02 12.60 5.06
N ALA A 24 4.26 13.73 4.40
CA ALA A 24 5.14 14.79 4.91
C ALA A 24 4.61 15.39 6.22
N GLU A 25 3.32 15.57 6.37
CA GLU A 25 2.71 16.03 7.63
C GLU A 25 2.94 15.02 8.76
N LEU A 26 2.79 13.72 8.51
CA LEU A 26 3.10 12.68 9.50
C LEU A 26 4.58 12.69 9.88
N ASP A 27 5.45 12.91 8.91
CA ASP A 27 6.90 12.95 9.12
C ASP A 27 7.36 14.23 9.85
N ALA A 28 6.58 15.30 9.82
CA ALA A 28 6.85 16.53 10.53
C ALA A 28 6.47 16.47 12.02
N ILE A 29 5.61 15.53 12.42
CA ILE A 29 5.16 15.38 13.81
C ILE A 29 6.19 14.56 14.58
N LYS A 30 6.76 15.15 15.62
CA LYS A 30 7.72 14.46 16.50
C LYS A 30 7.01 13.45 17.39
N GLU A 31 7.59 12.26 17.49
CA GLU A 31 7.14 11.20 18.37
C GLU A 31 8.35 10.42 18.89
N GLY A 32 8.65 10.57 20.19
CA GLY A 32 9.85 10.01 20.77
C GLY A 32 11.12 10.55 20.09
N ASP A 33 12.04 9.67 19.72
CA ASP A 33 13.29 10.02 19.02
C ASP A 33 13.12 10.14 17.51
N GLY A 34 11.94 9.88 17.00
CA GLY A 34 11.62 9.93 15.57
C GLY A 34 10.42 10.79 15.26
N THR A 35 9.64 10.33 14.28
CA THR A 35 8.42 11.01 13.82
C THR A 35 7.23 10.07 13.92
N LEU A 36 6.03 10.64 13.78
CA LEU A 36 4.80 9.84 13.73
C LEU A 36 4.83 8.85 12.55
N LEU A 37 5.42 9.24 11.41
CA LEU A 37 5.58 8.35 10.27
C LEU A 37 6.52 7.16 10.57
N ASP A 38 7.54 7.35 11.39
CA ASP A 38 8.41 6.25 11.83
C ASP A 38 7.66 5.16 12.60
N ASN A 39 6.59 5.51 13.29
CA ASN A 39 5.78 4.60 14.11
C ASN A 39 4.44 4.23 13.48
N THR A 40 4.19 4.64 12.24
CA THR A 40 2.92 4.43 11.53
C THR A 40 3.14 3.54 10.30
N LEU A 41 2.13 2.77 9.94
CA LEU A 41 2.00 2.14 8.63
C LEU A 41 0.79 2.76 7.93
N VAL A 42 1.02 3.39 6.79
CA VAL A 42 -0.03 3.93 5.92
C VAL A 42 -0.21 2.98 4.75
N MET A 43 -1.43 2.50 4.54
CA MET A 43 -1.79 1.71 3.36
C MET A 43 -2.68 2.55 2.45
N ALA A 44 -2.27 2.69 1.19
CA ALA A 44 -3.06 3.36 0.16
C ALA A 44 -3.22 2.43 -1.04
N PHE A 45 -4.37 2.50 -1.68
CA PHE A 45 -4.68 1.64 -2.84
C PHE A 45 -5.74 2.28 -3.72
N SER A 46 -5.77 1.86 -4.99
CA SER A 46 -6.86 2.14 -5.90
C SER A 46 -7.91 1.02 -5.84
N ASP A 47 -9.14 1.34 -6.15
CA ASP A 47 -10.23 0.36 -6.32
C ASP A 47 -10.18 -0.31 -7.70
N THR A 48 -9.44 0.27 -8.65
CA THR A 48 -9.27 -0.26 -10.01
C THR A 48 -7.82 -0.19 -10.46
N GLY A 49 -7.42 -1.12 -11.31
CA GLY A 49 -6.14 -1.07 -12.01
C GLY A 49 -6.21 -0.19 -13.27
N TYR A 50 -7.32 -0.27 -14.00
CA TYR A 50 -7.57 0.56 -15.19
C TYR A 50 -8.99 1.12 -15.14
N ALA A 51 -9.12 2.39 -14.82
CA ALA A 51 -10.36 3.06 -14.49
C ALA A 51 -11.43 3.01 -15.62
N LYS A 52 -11.03 3.13 -16.89
CA LYS A 52 -11.94 3.18 -18.03
C LYS A 52 -12.85 1.96 -18.14
N ILE A 53 -12.36 0.80 -17.77
CA ILE A 53 -13.09 -0.46 -17.84
C ILE A 53 -13.34 -1.08 -16.46
N HIS A 54 -13.06 -0.34 -15.41
CA HIS A 54 -13.17 -0.80 -14.02
C HIS A 54 -12.48 -2.16 -13.77
N SER A 55 -11.28 -2.32 -14.37
CA SER A 55 -10.48 -3.55 -14.18
C SER A 55 -10.04 -3.70 -12.74
N ILE A 56 -10.19 -4.90 -12.21
CA ILE A 56 -9.69 -5.30 -10.90
C ILE A 56 -8.30 -5.94 -10.97
N ASP A 57 -7.71 -5.96 -12.17
CA ASP A 57 -6.34 -6.44 -12.36
C ASP A 57 -5.32 -5.32 -12.15
N ASN A 58 -4.13 -5.69 -11.72
CA ASN A 58 -3.01 -4.75 -11.51
C ASN A 58 -3.35 -3.56 -10.61
N ILE A 59 -4.04 -3.82 -9.51
CA ILE A 59 -4.37 -2.79 -8.51
C ILE A 59 -3.07 -2.25 -7.88
N PRO A 60 -2.79 -0.94 -8.00
CA PRO A 60 -1.65 -0.36 -7.29
C PRO A 60 -1.93 -0.26 -5.81
N MET A 61 -0.98 -0.71 -4.99
CA MET A 61 -1.06 -0.67 -3.53
C MET A 61 0.25 -0.14 -2.96
N PHE A 62 0.16 0.70 -1.92
CA PHE A 62 1.32 1.32 -1.28
C PHE A 62 1.30 1.02 0.21
N LEU A 63 2.46 0.68 0.75
CA LEU A 63 2.73 0.64 2.18
C LEU A 63 3.81 1.67 2.47
N CYS A 64 3.51 2.65 3.32
CA CYS A 64 4.41 3.74 3.66
C CYS A 64 4.55 3.87 5.17
N GLY A 65 5.68 4.43 5.61
CA GLY A 65 6.02 4.51 7.02
C GLY A 65 6.84 3.31 7.48
N ARG A 66 7.38 3.39 8.70
CA ARG A 66 8.32 2.39 9.21
C ARG A 66 7.68 1.40 10.20
N ALA A 67 6.48 1.68 10.67
CA ALA A 67 5.76 0.84 11.64
C ALA A 67 6.61 0.46 12.86
N GLY A 68 7.34 1.44 13.42
CA GLY A 68 8.26 1.19 14.53
C GLY A 68 9.47 0.34 14.15
N GLY A 69 9.89 0.35 12.91
CA GLY A 69 11.00 -0.44 12.38
C GLY A 69 10.61 -1.82 11.84
N ARG A 70 9.32 -2.16 11.84
CA ARG A 70 8.82 -3.47 11.37
C ARG A 70 8.52 -3.52 9.87
N HIS A 71 8.58 -2.41 9.19
CA HIS A 71 8.37 -2.31 7.74
C HIS A 71 9.64 -1.85 7.02
N LYS A 72 10.03 -2.59 5.99
CA LYS A 72 11.12 -2.23 5.08
C LYS A 72 10.54 -1.49 3.89
N ALA A 73 10.62 -0.17 3.91
CA ALA A 73 10.16 0.70 2.83
C ALA A 73 11.13 0.73 1.62
N GLY A 74 10.71 1.42 0.56
CA GLY A 74 11.55 1.66 -0.62
C GLY A 74 11.68 0.49 -1.59
N GLN A 75 10.76 -0.47 -1.54
CA GLN A 75 10.74 -1.63 -2.42
C GLN A 75 9.57 -1.58 -3.40
N HIS A 76 9.78 -2.14 -4.57
CA HIS A 76 8.73 -2.39 -5.55
C HIS A 76 8.56 -3.90 -5.73
N ILE A 77 7.39 -4.41 -5.41
CA ILE A 77 7.05 -5.82 -5.51
C ILE A 77 6.03 -6.02 -6.63
N ALA A 78 6.36 -6.88 -7.59
CA ALA A 78 5.42 -7.29 -8.63
C ALA A 78 4.51 -8.40 -8.09
N GLY A 79 3.20 -8.17 -8.08
CA GLY A 79 2.21 -9.12 -7.55
C GLY A 79 2.05 -10.40 -8.37
N LYS A 80 2.34 -10.36 -9.67
CA LYS A 80 2.33 -11.51 -10.58
C LYS A 80 1.02 -12.34 -10.55
N GLY A 81 -0.11 -11.64 -10.37
CA GLY A 81 -1.42 -12.30 -10.30
C GLY A 81 -1.85 -12.72 -8.89
N ASP A 82 -1.08 -12.41 -7.87
CA ASP A 82 -1.46 -12.67 -6.48
C ASP A 82 -2.69 -11.85 -6.06
N ALA A 83 -3.47 -12.37 -5.13
CA ALA A 83 -4.60 -11.65 -4.57
C ALA A 83 -4.14 -10.41 -3.78
N VAL A 84 -4.87 -9.29 -3.91
CA VAL A 84 -4.57 -8.04 -3.18
C VAL A 84 -4.65 -8.20 -1.66
N THR A 85 -5.40 -9.18 -1.19
CA THR A 85 -5.47 -9.55 0.24
C THR A 85 -4.12 -9.94 0.83
N ARG A 86 -3.16 -10.32 0.00
CA ARG A 86 -1.78 -10.57 0.41
C ARG A 86 -1.12 -9.33 1.01
N VAL A 87 -1.39 -8.15 0.45
CA VAL A 87 -0.93 -6.87 1.00
C VAL A 87 -1.61 -6.58 2.33
N SER A 88 -2.92 -6.81 2.40
CA SER A 88 -3.68 -6.59 3.65
C SER A 88 -3.19 -7.49 4.79
N LEU A 89 -2.96 -8.78 4.51
CA LEU A 89 -2.38 -9.71 5.49
C LEU A 89 -1.01 -9.21 5.98
N THR A 90 -0.17 -8.79 5.05
CA THR A 90 1.16 -8.25 5.34
C THR A 90 1.08 -7.02 6.25
N ALA A 91 0.20 -6.06 5.92
CA ALA A 91 0.00 -4.86 6.72
C ALA A 91 -0.45 -5.18 8.16
N MET A 92 -1.40 -6.10 8.30
CA MET A 92 -1.87 -6.54 9.62
C MET A 92 -0.75 -7.17 10.45
N GLN A 93 0.06 -8.03 9.86
CA GLN A 93 1.19 -8.66 10.55
C GLN A 93 2.28 -7.65 10.90
N ILE A 94 2.59 -6.69 10.02
CA ILE A 94 3.55 -5.63 10.30
C ILE A 94 3.15 -4.82 11.54
N VAL A 95 1.87 -4.49 11.69
CA VAL A 95 1.41 -3.74 12.88
C VAL A 95 1.15 -4.62 14.11
N GLY A 96 1.46 -5.90 14.03
CA GLY A 96 1.44 -6.83 15.16
C GLY A 96 0.09 -7.53 15.40
N ALA A 97 -0.84 -7.49 14.45
CA ALA A 97 -2.06 -8.28 14.57
C ALA A 97 -1.74 -9.77 14.45
N PRO A 98 -2.24 -10.63 15.38
CA PRO A 98 -1.91 -12.05 15.41
C PRO A 98 -2.76 -12.85 14.42
N VAL A 99 -2.71 -12.50 13.14
CA VAL A 99 -3.48 -13.14 12.07
C VAL A 99 -2.55 -13.93 11.15
N GLY A 100 -2.90 -15.18 10.89
CA GLY A 100 -2.16 -16.06 9.99
C GLY A 100 -2.73 -16.10 8.57
N GLU A 101 -3.98 -15.62 8.37
CA GLU A 101 -4.65 -15.64 7.08
C GLU A 101 -5.65 -14.48 6.96
N PHE A 102 -5.95 -14.08 5.73
CA PHE A 102 -6.91 -13.02 5.44
C PHE A 102 -7.63 -13.27 4.12
N GLY A 103 -8.87 -12.77 4.02
CA GLY A 103 -9.71 -12.92 2.83
C GLY A 103 -10.63 -14.14 2.89
N ALA A 104 -11.42 -14.31 1.84
CA ALA A 104 -12.36 -15.41 1.70
C ALA A 104 -12.38 -15.93 0.26
N GLY A 105 -12.79 -17.17 0.06
CA GLY A 105 -12.86 -17.80 -1.27
C GLY A 105 -11.51 -17.74 -2.00
N SER A 106 -11.56 -17.34 -3.26
CA SER A 106 -10.35 -17.16 -4.09
C SER A 106 -9.41 -16.06 -3.64
N MET A 107 -9.89 -15.16 -2.77
CA MET A 107 -9.09 -14.08 -2.20
C MET A 107 -8.45 -14.43 -0.85
N LYS A 108 -8.68 -15.64 -0.35
CA LYS A 108 -8.07 -16.08 0.90
C LYS A 108 -6.58 -16.35 0.71
N THR A 109 -5.76 -15.85 1.62
CA THR A 109 -4.31 -16.02 1.60
C THR A 109 -3.75 -16.21 3.01
N SER A 110 -2.71 -17.03 3.12
CA SER A 110 -1.86 -17.19 4.31
C SER A 110 -0.39 -16.85 3.99
N ASN A 111 -0.15 -16.20 2.85
CA ASN A 111 1.18 -15.91 2.33
C ASN A 111 1.49 -14.42 2.36
N PRO A 112 2.07 -13.85 3.44
CA PRO A 112 2.46 -12.46 3.48
C PRO A 112 3.65 -12.16 2.55
N ILE A 113 3.89 -10.88 2.30
CA ILE A 113 5.04 -10.39 1.52
C ILE A 113 6.21 -10.21 2.48
N ASN A 114 6.99 -11.27 2.66
CA ASN A 114 8.07 -11.28 3.65
C ASN A 114 9.19 -10.26 3.34
N GLU A 115 9.37 -9.92 2.07
CA GLU A 115 10.41 -8.99 1.60
C GLU A 115 10.26 -7.58 2.21
N VAL A 116 9.03 -7.17 2.54
CA VAL A 116 8.76 -5.85 3.14
C VAL A 116 8.65 -5.88 4.67
N MET A 117 8.83 -7.03 5.28
CA MET A 117 8.81 -7.20 6.72
C MET A 117 10.25 -7.15 7.28
N ALA A 118 10.42 -6.41 8.36
CA ALA A 118 11.71 -6.29 9.04
C ALA A 118 11.79 -7.20 10.26
#